data_05653d13a9def8e6a4aea0884c38a308
#
_entry.id   05653d13a9def8e6a4aea0884c38a308
#
_cell.length_a   1.000
_cell.length_b   1.000
_cell.length_c   1.000
_cell.angle_alpha   90.00
_cell.angle_beta   90.00
_cell.angle_gamma   90.00
#
_symmetry.space_group_name_H-M   'P 1'
#
loop_
_entity.id
_entity.type
_entity.pdbx_description
1 polymer ?
#
loop_
_entity_poly.entity_id
_entity_poly.type
_entity_poly.pdbx_seq_one_letter_code
_entity_poly.pdbx_strand_id
1 'polypeptide(L)'
;MNGLDNHYANMLADHQRMLDEQAQKEEEMDSFKDKIALLLEENHPAELERLTGVDDTTCKKVVHQLYMEGFNDPNCWEPERVGDIWVIFGKNFSGEWIDEEGEYRGFDTKREAIEYIKETFK
;
A
#
# COMPACT_ATOMS: atom_id res chain seq x y z
N MET A 1 9.31 36.42 37.74
CA MET A 1 8.30 35.91 36.86
C MET A 1 7.31 35.07 37.64
N ASN A 2 6.08 35.13 37.28
CA ASN A 2 5.01 34.52 38.01
C ASN A 2 4.55 33.18 37.39
N GLY A 3 3.61 32.51 38.05
CA GLY A 3 3.10 31.22 37.59
C GLY A 3 2.24 31.26 36.33
N LEU A 4 1.75 32.44 35.95
CA LEU A 4 0.93 32.57 34.75
C LEU A 4 1.75 32.31 33.49
N ASP A 5 2.96 32.81 33.39
CA ASP A 5 3.85 32.58 32.27
C ASP A 5 4.30 31.12 32.19
N ASN A 6 4.56 30.50 33.35
CA ASN A 6 4.89 29.07 33.37
C ASN A 6 3.71 28.21 32.92
N HIS A 7 2.49 28.56 33.30
CA HIS A 7 1.30 27.86 32.90
C HIS A 7 1.09 27.94 31.37
N TYR A 8 1.28 29.13 30.81
CA TYR A 8 1.17 29.35 29.38
C TYR A 8 2.22 28.55 28.59
N ALA A 9 3.46 28.54 29.06
CA ALA A 9 4.53 27.77 28.43
C ALA A 9 4.25 26.27 28.45
N ASN A 10 3.68 25.73 29.54
CA ASN A 10 3.31 24.34 29.64
C ASN A 10 2.19 23.96 28.66
N MET A 11 1.21 24.81 28.46
CA MET A 11 0.15 24.60 27.51
C MET A 11 0.69 24.52 26.09
N LEU A 12 1.59 25.39 25.69
CA LEU A 12 2.21 25.39 24.36
C LEU A 12 3.07 24.14 24.16
N ALA A 13 3.80 23.70 25.18
CA ALA A 13 4.63 22.52 25.10
C ALA A 13 3.78 21.25 24.90
N ASP A 14 2.65 21.11 25.58
CA ASP A 14 1.73 19.99 25.44
C ASP A 14 1.11 19.96 24.03
N HIS A 15 0.69 21.11 23.53
CA HIS A 15 0.12 21.21 22.20
C HIS A 15 1.14 20.84 21.11
N GLN A 16 2.36 21.31 21.23
CA GLN A 16 3.43 21.00 20.29
C GLN A 16 3.79 19.53 20.29
N ARG A 17 3.79 18.88 21.45
CA ARG A 17 4.05 17.44 21.57
C ARG A 17 3.00 16.62 20.81
N MET A 18 1.72 16.99 20.89
CA MET A 18 0.66 16.32 20.15
C MET A 18 0.88 16.40 18.63
N LEU A 19 1.29 17.56 18.14
CA LEU A 19 1.60 17.75 16.71
C LEU A 19 2.79 16.91 16.28
N ASP A 20 3.84 16.83 17.10
CA ASP A 20 5.01 16.02 16.84
C ASP A 20 4.68 14.52 16.77
N GLU A 21 3.82 14.02 17.64
CA GLU A 21 3.37 12.63 17.60
C GLU A 21 2.61 12.31 16.33
N GLN A 22 1.75 13.20 15.85
CA GLN A 22 1.05 13.02 14.58
C GLN A 22 2.02 13.02 13.39
N ALA A 23 2.98 13.94 13.40
CA ALA A 23 4.00 14.00 12.35
C ALA A 23 4.84 12.73 12.31
N GLN A 24 5.20 12.16 13.47
CA GLN A 24 5.94 10.90 13.53
C GLN A 24 5.14 9.73 12.98
N LYS A 25 3.85 9.64 13.25
CA LYS A 25 3.00 8.59 12.71
C LYS A 25 2.90 8.67 11.18
N GLU A 26 2.76 9.88 10.64
CA GLU A 26 2.74 10.10 9.20
C GLU A 26 4.08 9.73 8.56
N GLU A 27 5.20 10.09 9.17
CA GLU A 27 6.53 9.74 8.71
C GLU A 27 6.75 8.23 8.74
N GLU A 28 6.30 7.53 9.79
CA GLU A 28 6.39 6.07 9.88
C GLU A 28 5.59 5.38 8.78
N MET A 29 4.38 5.86 8.49
CA MET A 29 3.53 5.33 7.42
C MET A 29 4.18 5.57 6.05
N ASP A 30 4.66 6.78 5.79
CA ASP A 30 5.32 7.11 4.53
C ASP A 30 6.61 6.32 4.37
N SER A 31 7.40 6.17 5.43
CA SER A 31 8.63 5.38 5.43
C SER A 31 8.36 3.89 5.16
N PHE A 32 7.31 3.34 5.76
CA PHE A 32 6.89 1.96 5.52
C PHE A 32 6.44 1.76 4.08
N LYS A 33 5.65 2.71 3.55
CA LYS A 33 5.19 2.69 2.17
C LYS A 33 6.34 2.75 1.18
N ASP A 34 7.32 3.61 1.43
CA ASP A 34 8.54 3.70 0.61
C ASP A 34 9.32 2.39 0.64
N LYS A 35 9.44 1.77 1.82
CA LYS A 35 10.11 0.48 1.97
C LYS A 35 9.41 -0.62 1.17
N ILE A 36 8.08 -0.67 1.25
CA ILE A 36 7.30 -1.62 0.46
C ILE A 36 7.47 -1.38 -1.04
N ALA A 37 7.49 -0.12 -1.48
CA ALA A 37 7.69 0.23 -2.88
C ALA A 37 9.03 -0.27 -3.40
N LEU A 38 10.10 -0.10 -2.63
CA LEU A 38 11.43 -0.60 -3.00
C LEU A 38 11.48 -2.12 -3.06
N LEU A 39 10.86 -2.80 -2.11
CA LEU A 39 10.83 -4.26 -2.07
C LEU A 39 10.01 -4.84 -3.23
N LEU A 40 8.96 -4.16 -3.66
CA LEU A 40 8.14 -4.58 -4.79
C LEU A 40 8.86 -4.55 -6.13
N GLU A 41 9.88 -3.71 -6.28
CA GLU A 41 10.66 -3.67 -7.51
C GLU A 41 11.40 -4.98 -7.77
N GLU A 42 11.77 -5.70 -6.72
CA GLU A 42 12.57 -6.91 -6.81
C GLU A 42 11.84 -8.18 -6.36
N ASN A 43 10.75 -8.05 -5.62
CA ASN A 43 10.09 -9.18 -4.98
C ASN A 43 8.59 -9.19 -5.25
N HIS A 44 8.01 -10.39 -5.27
CA HIS A 44 6.57 -10.55 -5.34
C HIS A 44 5.91 -10.13 -4.01
N PRO A 45 4.69 -9.54 -4.03
CA PRO A 45 4.00 -9.13 -2.80
C PRO A 45 3.89 -10.23 -1.73
N ALA A 46 3.79 -11.48 -2.14
CA ALA A 46 3.68 -12.60 -1.20
C ALA A 46 4.91 -12.76 -0.28
N GLU A 47 6.05 -12.17 -0.65
CA GLU A 47 7.26 -12.25 0.15
C GLU A 47 7.43 -11.11 1.15
N LEU A 48 6.58 -10.10 1.08
CA LEU A 48 6.74 -8.89 1.90
C LEU A 48 6.60 -9.15 3.39
N GLU A 49 5.73 -10.07 3.80
CA GLU A 49 5.61 -10.44 5.21
C GLU A 49 6.93 -10.96 5.76
N ARG A 50 7.60 -11.85 5.04
CA ARG A 50 8.89 -12.39 5.44
C ARG A 50 9.97 -11.32 5.49
N LEU A 51 9.96 -10.40 4.53
CA LEU A 51 11.00 -9.38 4.40
C LEU A 51 10.84 -8.22 5.39
N THR A 52 9.62 -7.90 5.77
CA THR A 52 9.34 -6.74 6.64
C THR A 52 9.02 -7.12 8.07
N GLY A 53 8.59 -8.36 8.32
CA GLY A 53 8.09 -8.78 9.63
C GLY A 53 6.70 -8.25 9.96
N VAL A 54 6.04 -7.59 9.00
CA VAL A 54 4.66 -7.10 9.14
C VAL A 54 3.71 -8.12 8.53
N ASP A 55 2.51 -8.26 9.06
CA ASP A 55 1.54 -9.25 8.59
C ASP A 55 1.21 -9.07 7.10
N ASP A 56 0.92 -10.19 6.46
CA ASP A 56 0.67 -10.26 5.02
C ASP A 56 -0.46 -9.34 4.57
N THR A 57 -1.56 -9.31 5.30
CA THR A 57 -2.72 -8.47 4.96
C THR A 57 -2.37 -6.98 4.98
N THR A 58 -1.63 -6.53 5.99
CA THR A 58 -1.20 -5.13 6.08
C THR A 58 -0.26 -4.77 4.94
N CYS A 59 0.71 -5.62 4.64
CA CYS A 59 1.61 -5.41 3.51
C CYS A 59 0.84 -5.30 2.20
N LYS A 60 -0.12 -6.19 1.97
CA LYS A 60 -0.91 -6.20 0.73
C LYS A 60 -1.83 -4.99 0.60
N LYS A 61 -2.37 -4.48 1.70
CA LYS A 61 -3.15 -3.24 1.67
C LYS A 61 -2.30 -2.03 1.25
N VAL A 62 -1.07 -1.96 1.73
CA VAL A 62 -0.13 -0.91 1.32
C VAL A 62 0.23 -1.07 -0.16
N VAL A 63 0.45 -2.30 -0.61
CA VAL A 63 0.73 -2.61 -2.02
C VAL A 63 -0.43 -2.16 -2.90
N HIS A 64 -1.66 -2.41 -2.49
CA HIS A 64 -2.84 -1.93 -3.22
C HIS A 64 -2.81 -0.42 -3.38
N GLN A 65 -2.51 0.32 -2.32
CA GLN A 65 -2.40 1.78 -2.39
C GLN A 65 -1.32 2.22 -3.37
N LEU A 66 -0.17 1.56 -3.35
CA LEU A 66 0.92 1.85 -4.29
C LEU A 66 0.52 1.57 -5.74
N TYR A 67 -0.23 0.50 -5.99
CA TYR A 67 -0.73 0.20 -7.31
C TYR A 67 -1.69 1.29 -7.82
N MET A 68 -2.58 1.76 -6.96
CA MET A 68 -3.53 2.81 -7.34
C MET A 68 -2.87 4.16 -7.55
N GLU A 69 -1.72 4.41 -6.93
CA GLU A 69 -0.97 5.65 -7.11
C GLU A 69 -0.05 5.63 -8.33
N GLY A 70 0.63 4.51 -8.56
CA GLY A 70 1.65 4.43 -9.60
C GLY A 70 1.28 3.60 -10.84
N PHE A 71 0.33 2.71 -10.72
CA PHE A 71 -0.03 1.76 -11.78
C PHE A 71 -1.53 1.74 -12.08
N ASN A 72 -2.21 2.86 -11.87
CA ASN A 72 -3.65 3.00 -12.12
C ASN A 72 -3.92 3.26 -13.61
N ASP A 73 -3.53 2.31 -14.45
CA ASP A 73 -3.70 2.35 -15.90
C ASP A 73 -3.93 0.93 -16.40
N PRO A 74 -4.95 0.68 -17.24
CA PRO A 74 -5.21 -0.65 -17.79
C PRO A 74 -4.00 -1.24 -18.54
N ASN A 75 -3.15 -0.40 -19.12
CA ASN A 75 -1.97 -0.83 -19.85
C ASN A 75 -0.84 -1.35 -18.96
N CYS A 76 -0.91 -1.11 -17.66
CA CYS A 76 0.07 -1.62 -16.70
C CYS A 76 -0.19 -3.08 -16.30
N TRP A 77 -1.33 -3.63 -16.64
CA TRP A 77 -1.80 -4.93 -16.17
C TRP A 77 -2.18 -5.85 -17.32
N GLU A 78 -1.98 -7.14 -17.10
CA GLU A 78 -2.36 -8.19 -18.06
C GLU A 78 -2.97 -9.37 -17.34
N PRO A 79 -3.91 -10.10 -17.99
CA PRO A 79 -4.42 -11.35 -17.43
C PRO A 79 -3.41 -12.47 -17.64
N GLU A 80 -3.24 -13.32 -16.64
CA GLU A 80 -2.37 -14.49 -16.71
C GLU A 80 -3.06 -15.70 -16.13
N ARG A 81 -2.91 -16.85 -16.78
CA ARG A 81 -3.50 -18.09 -16.31
C ARG A 81 -2.61 -18.76 -15.28
N VAL A 82 -3.18 -19.07 -14.11
CA VAL A 82 -2.50 -19.80 -13.04
C VAL A 82 -3.39 -20.97 -12.64
N GLY A 83 -3.02 -22.17 -13.08
CA GLY A 83 -3.86 -23.35 -12.89
C GLY A 83 -5.17 -23.26 -13.65
N ASP A 84 -6.29 -23.34 -12.93
CA ASP A 84 -7.63 -23.28 -13.50
C ASP A 84 -8.27 -21.88 -13.48
N ILE A 85 -7.55 -20.90 -12.95
CA ILE A 85 -8.07 -19.53 -12.82
C ILE A 85 -7.20 -18.54 -13.59
N TRP A 86 -7.78 -17.37 -13.83
CA TRP A 86 -7.06 -16.22 -14.40
C TRP A 86 -6.83 -15.19 -13.31
N VAL A 87 -5.62 -14.67 -13.24
CA VAL A 87 -5.23 -13.60 -12.30
C VAL A 87 -4.69 -12.41 -13.08
N ILE A 88 -4.47 -11.31 -12.39
CA ILE A 88 -3.98 -10.07 -13.01
C ILE A 88 -2.57 -9.81 -12.53
N PHE A 89 -1.61 -9.74 -13.46
CA PHE A 89 -0.21 -9.45 -13.18
C PHE A 89 0.22 -8.13 -13.81
N GLY A 90 1.25 -7.52 -13.25
CA GLY A 90 1.89 -6.37 -13.85
C GLY A 90 2.64 -6.74 -15.14
N LYS A 91 2.50 -5.92 -16.18
CA LYS A 91 3.15 -6.17 -17.48
C LYS A 91 4.66 -6.02 -17.42
N ASN A 92 5.14 -5.02 -16.69
CA ASN A 92 6.55 -4.64 -16.68
C ASN A 92 7.16 -4.65 -15.28
N PHE A 93 6.49 -5.30 -14.33
CA PHE A 93 6.97 -5.40 -12.96
C PHE A 93 6.49 -6.71 -12.33
N SER A 94 7.17 -7.13 -11.27
CA SER A 94 6.85 -8.36 -10.54
C SER A 94 5.77 -8.09 -9.50
N GLY A 95 4.51 -8.11 -9.90
CA GLY A 95 3.41 -7.86 -8.99
C GLY A 95 2.12 -8.50 -9.46
N GLU A 96 1.41 -9.13 -8.53
CA GLU A 96 0.07 -9.63 -8.76
C GLU A 96 -0.93 -8.64 -8.16
N TRP A 97 -2.04 -8.43 -8.85
CA TRP A 97 -3.06 -7.50 -8.39
C TRP A 97 -3.61 -7.92 -7.03
N ILE A 98 -3.71 -6.95 -6.15
CA ILE A 98 -4.24 -7.11 -4.80
C ILE A 98 -5.35 -6.08 -4.65
N ASP A 99 -6.51 -6.51 -4.14
CA ASP A 99 -7.64 -5.60 -3.94
C ASP A 99 -7.47 -4.74 -2.68
N GLU A 100 -8.44 -3.87 -2.43
CA GLU A 100 -8.41 -2.95 -1.28
C GLU A 100 -8.42 -3.63 0.08
N GLU A 101 -8.84 -4.90 0.12
CA GLU A 101 -8.88 -5.71 1.33
C GLU A 101 -7.56 -6.46 1.57
N GLY A 102 -6.62 -6.35 0.66
CA GLY A 102 -5.34 -7.04 0.76
C GLY A 102 -5.40 -8.49 0.31
N GLU A 103 -6.26 -8.81 -0.64
CA GLU A 103 -6.45 -10.17 -1.15
C GLU A 103 -6.22 -10.23 -2.65
N TYR A 104 -5.72 -11.39 -3.11
CA TYR A 104 -5.59 -11.66 -4.53
C TYR A 104 -6.94 -11.99 -5.14
N ARG A 105 -7.17 -11.53 -6.37
CA ARG A 105 -8.39 -11.84 -7.10
C ARG A 105 -8.13 -12.84 -8.21
N GLY A 106 -9.00 -13.87 -8.29
CA GLY A 106 -9.00 -14.84 -9.37
C GLY A 106 -10.29 -14.74 -10.19
N PHE A 107 -10.21 -15.12 -11.46
CA PHE A 107 -11.33 -15.10 -12.39
C PHE A 107 -11.43 -16.44 -13.11
N ASP A 108 -12.65 -16.85 -13.46
CA ASP A 108 -12.87 -18.11 -14.15
C ASP A 108 -12.45 -18.05 -15.62
N THR A 109 -12.54 -16.88 -16.23
CA THR A 109 -12.19 -16.69 -17.65
C THR A 109 -11.27 -15.49 -17.85
N LYS A 110 -10.51 -15.53 -18.94
CA LYS A 110 -9.66 -14.40 -19.35
C LYS A 110 -10.46 -13.13 -19.60
N ARG A 111 -11.66 -13.28 -20.16
CA ARG A 111 -12.55 -12.16 -20.46
C ARG A 111 -12.96 -11.42 -19.19
N GLU A 112 -13.30 -12.14 -18.13
CA GLU A 112 -13.65 -11.55 -16.84
C GLU A 112 -12.47 -10.75 -16.27
N ALA A 113 -11.25 -11.29 -16.36
CA ALA A 113 -10.05 -10.60 -15.91
C ALA A 113 -9.83 -9.30 -16.70
N ILE A 114 -9.99 -9.34 -18.02
CA ILE A 114 -9.84 -8.16 -18.88
C ILE A 114 -10.89 -7.11 -18.56
N GLU A 115 -12.14 -7.51 -18.38
CA GLU A 115 -13.22 -6.59 -18.02
C GLU A 115 -12.96 -5.92 -16.67
N TYR A 116 -12.47 -6.68 -15.70
CA TYR A 116 -12.10 -6.15 -14.40
C TYR A 116 -10.99 -5.10 -14.51
N ILE A 117 -9.97 -5.36 -15.33
CA ILE A 117 -8.89 -4.40 -15.56
C ILE A 117 -9.44 -3.09 -16.13
N LYS A 118 -10.31 -3.16 -17.12
CA LYS A 118 -10.91 -1.99 -17.77
C LYS A 118 -11.79 -1.18 -16.82
N GLU A 119 -12.49 -1.84 -15.92
CA GLU A 119 -13.38 -1.18 -14.96
C GLU A 119 -12.63 -0.58 -13.78
N THR A 120 -11.56 -1.23 -13.33
CA THR A 120 -10.81 -0.84 -12.14
C THR A 120 -9.81 0.27 -12.44
N PHE A 121 -9.13 0.18 -13.56
CA PHE A 121 -8.09 1.15 -13.96
C PHE A 121 -8.63 2.09 -15.02
N LYS A 122 -8.63 3.35 -14.70
CA LYS A 122 -9.17 4.38 -15.61
C LYS A 122 -8.17 5.50 -15.86
#